data_024bf3e4c8eab8705696a3516a6b4bc0
#
_entry.id   024bf3e4c8eab8705696a3516a6b4bc0
#
_cell.length_a   1.000
_cell.length_b   1.000
_cell.length_c   1.000
_cell.angle_alpha   90.00
_cell.angle_beta   90.00
_cell.angle_gamma   90.00
#
_symmetry.space_group_name_H-M   'P 1'
#
loop_
_entity.id
_entity.type
_entity.pdbx_description
1 polymer ?
#
loop_
_entity_poly.entity_id
_entity_poly.type
_entity_poly.pdbx_seq_one_letter_code
_entity_poly.pdbx_strand_id
1 'polypeptide(L)'
;PRDFDLHTIDLETVACIIVESHTYAKKLKPYTEEFWRNLDMIRIVYDIPIIVDDIFMGGGKLGKFFGWETTSFRPSIFTMGKAITGGYYPLSITCYDDYIDKALGDNFNWDHGYTYSFYQPGIISMLYYLEQLNFDKFDTIQRVVREIFEGHGFEIQANAGLIFSTKREKPFHLIAPLNATGEYYNVLNRTLTNLKESDI
;
A
#
# COMPACT_ATOMS: atom_id res chain seq x y z
N PRO A 1 15.35 -4.25 -6.48
CA PRO A 1 15.71 -5.34 -7.34
C PRO A 1 15.20 -6.65 -6.74
N ARG A 2 14.57 -7.51 -7.55
CA ARG A 2 14.10 -8.83 -7.09
C ARG A 2 15.22 -9.82 -6.89
N ASP A 3 16.38 -9.49 -7.40
CA ASP A 3 17.58 -10.29 -7.39
C ASP A 3 18.61 -9.64 -6.46
N PHE A 4 18.13 -9.21 -5.28
CA PHE A 4 19.00 -8.66 -4.26
C PHE A 4 19.82 -9.79 -3.66
N ASP A 5 21.08 -9.83 -4.01
CA ASP A 5 22.02 -10.76 -3.43
C ASP A 5 22.59 -10.14 -2.15
N LEU A 6 22.11 -10.62 -1.02
CA LEU A 6 22.58 -10.19 0.31
C LEU A 6 24.08 -10.37 0.50
N HIS A 7 24.69 -11.33 -0.22
CA HIS A 7 26.14 -11.58 -0.15
C HIS A 7 26.99 -10.48 -0.78
N THR A 8 26.37 -9.56 -1.55
CA THR A 8 27.11 -8.46 -2.19
C THR A 8 27.12 -7.17 -1.38
N ILE A 9 26.43 -7.13 -0.24
CA ILE A 9 26.31 -5.93 0.60
C ILE A 9 26.95 -6.20 1.96
N ASP A 10 27.80 -5.27 2.36
CA ASP A 10 28.32 -5.23 3.71
C ASP A 10 27.22 -4.67 4.65
N LEU A 11 26.49 -5.58 5.28
CA LEU A 11 25.37 -5.23 6.16
C LEU A 11 25.80 -4.42 7.40
N GLU A 12 27.06 -4.47 7.80
CA GLU A 12 27.57 -3.68 8.91
C GLU A 12 27.59 -2.17 8.58
N THR A 13 27.52 -1.83 7.29
CA THR A 13 27.49 -0.44 6.83
C THR A 13 26.07 0.08 6.53
N VAL A 14 25.05 -0.76 6.67
CA VAL A 14 23.65 -0.43 6.33
C VAL A 14 22.93 0.16 7.55
N ALA A 15 22.48 1.39 7.43
CA ALA A 15 21.73 2.07 8.49
C ALA A 15 20.25 1.64 8.56
N CYS A 16 19.61 1.39 7.41
CA CYS A 16 18.24 0.89 7.31
C CYS A 16 17.99 0.31 5.92
N ILE A 17 16.91 -0.47 5.78
CA ILE A 17 16.43 -0.95 4.50
C ILE A 17 15.01 -0.42 4.27
N ILE A 18 14.74 0.18 3.11
CA ILE A 18 13.42 0.66 2.71
C ILE A 18 12.89 -0.24 1.60
N VAL A 19 11.66 -0.72 1.77
CA VAL A 19 11.00 -1.61 0.82
C VAL A 19 9.52 -1.30 0.72
N GLU A 20 8.95 -1.39 -0.49
CA GLU A 20 7.49 -1.37 -0.67
C GLU A 20 6.91 -2.76 -0.35
N SER A 21 5.68 -2.85 0.17
CA SER A 21 5.00 -4.15 0.34
C SER A 21 4.77 -4.87 -1.00
N HIS A 22 4.53 -4.11 -2.06
CA HIS A 22 4.42 -4.58 -3.45
C HIS A 22 5.11 -3.61 -4.39
N THR A 23 5.91 -4.09 -5.32
CA THR A 23 6.65 -3.21 -6.24
C THR A 23 5.75 -2.59 -7.29
N TYR A 24 5.55 -1.28 -7.26
CA TYR A 24 4.83 -0.55 -8.30
C TYR A 24 5.49 -0.70 -9.69
N ALA A 25 6.80 -0.60 -9.74
CA ALA A 25 7.57 -0.60 -10.99
C ALA A 25 7.52 -1.90 -11.80
N LYS A 26 7.16 -3.03 -11.19
CA LYS A 26 7.11 -4.36 -11.83
C LYS A 26 5.69 -4.95 -11.84
N LYS A 27 4.68 -4.14 -12.16
CA LYS A 27 3.27 -4.56 -12.22
C LYS A 27 2.72 -5.08 -10.89
N LEU A 28 3.11 -4.43 -9.79
CA LEU A 28 2.58 -4.69 -8.43
C LEU A 28 2.69 -6.15 -7.97
N LYS A 29 3.72 -6.83 -8.39
CA LYS A 29 3.93 -8.21 -7.92
C LYS A 29 4.37 -8.19 -6.46
N PRO A 30 3.77 -9.03 -5.61
CA PRO A 30 4.26 -9.25 -4.27
C PRO A 30 5.67 -9.84 -4.30
N TYR A 31 6.44 -9.58 -3.27
CA TYR A 31 7.67 -10.33 -3.01
C TYR A 31 7.34 -11.75 -2.53
N THR A 32 8.30 -12.64 -2.65
CA THR A 32 8.17 -14.01 -2.15
C THR A 32 8.21 -14.05 -0.62
N GLU A 33 7.65 -15.10 -0.02
CA GLU A 33 7.77 -15.34 1.42
C GLU A 33 9.23 -15.50 1.87
N GLU A 34 10.09 -16.04 1.01
CA GLU A 34 11.51 -16.14 1.26
C GLU A 34 12.17 -14.77 1.38
N PHE A 35 11.81 -13.83 0.51
CA PHE A 35 12.30 -12.45 0.60
C PHE A 35 11.96 -11.81 1.95
N TRP A 36 10.71 -11.96 2.42
CA TRP A 36 10.28 -11.40 3.70
C TRP A 36 10.98 -12.05 4.88
N ARG A 37 11.17 -13.36 4.85
CA ARG A 37 11.95 -14.09 5.87
C ARG A 37 13.40 -13.64 5.92
N ASN A 38 14.02 -13.40 4.78
CA ASN A 38 15.40 -12.91 4.71
C ASN A 38 15.51 -11.50 5.30
N LEU A 39 14.55 -10.61 5.02
CA LEU A 39 14.51 -9.28 5.65
C LEU A 39 14.33 -9.37 7.17
N ASP A 40 13.47 -10.25 7.65
CA ASP A 40 13.28 -10.44 9.09
C ASP A 40 14.54 -10.99 9.78
N MET A 41 15.25 -11.90 9.13
CA MET A 41 16.55 -12.36 9.60
C MET A 41 17.58 -11.23 9.68
N ILE A 42 17.66 -10.36 8.66
CA ILE A 42 18.58 -9.21 8.68
C ILE A 42 18.24 -8.29 9.85
N ARG A 43 16.96 -7.96 10.02
CA ARG A 43 16.48 -7.13 11.13
C ARG A 43 16.90 -7.69 12.48
N ILE A 44 16.77 -8.99 12.68
CA ILE A 44 17.08 -9.65 13.96
C ILE A 44 18.58 -9.81 14.20
N VAL A 45 19.32 -10.23 13.17
CA VAL A 45 20.75 -10.59 13.32
C VAL A 45 21.65 -9.37 13.32
N TYR A 46 21.35 -8.38 12.47
CA TYR A 46 22.18 -7.18 12.30
C TYR A 46 21.60 -5.94 12.97
N ASP A 47 20.42 -6.08 13.60
CA ASP A 47 19.71 -4.95 14.23
C ASP A 47 19.43 -3.79 13.25
N ILE A 48 19.17 -4.11 11.96
CA ILE A 48 18.93 -3.14 10.91
C ILE A 48 17.43 -2.86 10.82
N PRO A 49 16.96 -1.63 11.05
CA PRO A 49 15.55 -1.27 10.90
C PRO A 49 15.08 -1.46 9.46
N ILE A 50 13.90 -2.06 9.32
CA ILE A 50 13.22 -2.21 8.03
C ILE A 50 12.04 -1.25 7.98
N ILE A 51 12.06 -0.37 6.99
CA ILE A 51 11.00 0.60 6.71
C ILE A 51 10.16 0.07 5.57
N VAL A 52 8.87 -0.14 5.80
CA VAL A 52 7.94 -0.47 4.71
C VAL A 52 7.30 0.82 4.19
N ASP A 53 7.57 1.14 2.94
CA ASP A 53 6.87 2.20 2.23
C ASP A 53 5.50 1.69 1.76
N ASP A 54 4.50 2.02 2.55
CA ASP A 54 3.11 1.63 2.30
C ASP A 54 2.26 2.81 1.77
N ILE A 55 2.91 3.89 1.34
CA ILE A 55 2.25 5.10 0.83
C ILE A 55 1.30 4.80 -0.32
N PHE A 56 1.66 3.85 -1.20
CA PHE A 56 0.81 3.47 -2.31
C PHE A 56 -0.10 2.30 -2.01
N MET A 57 0.37 1.28 -1.29
CA MET A 57 -0.37 0.04 -1.06
C MET A 57 -1.31 0.12 0.14
N GLY A 58 -1.00 0.94 1.11
CA GLY A 58 -1.84 1.15 2.28
C GLY A 58 -3.18 1.81 1.98
N GLY A 59 -4.06 1.82 2.96
CA GLY A 59 -5.40 2.40 2.89
C GLY A 59 -6.43 1.49 2.22
N GLY A 60 -6.30 0.17 2.32
CA GLY A 60 -7.34 -0.79 1.94
C GLY A 60 -7.26 -1.36 0.52
N LYS A 61 -6.33 -0.90 -0.31
CA LYS A 61 -6.25 -1.30 -1.73
C LYS A 61 -5.99 -2.80 -1.95
N LEU A 62 -5.34 -3.45 -1.00
CA LEU A 62 -5.00 -4.87 -1.05
C LEU A 62 -6.02 -5.76 -0.31
N GLY A 63 -7.16 -5.21 0.10
CA GLY A 63 -8.13 -5.92 0.94
C GLY A 63 -7.79 -5.88 2.44
N LYS A 64 -6.63 -5.34 2.80
CA LYS A 64 -6.21 -5.03 4.17
C LYS A 64 -5.94 -3.54 4.29
N PHE A 65 -6.08 -2.97 5.48
CA PHE A 65 -5.83 -1.54 5.65
C PHE A 65 -4.36 -1.19 5.44
N PHE A 66 -3.46 -1.96 6.03
CA PHE A 66 -2.03 -1.84 5.75
C PHE A 66 -1.64 -2.84 4.67
N GLY A 67 -0.90 -2.40 3.66
CA GLY A 67 -0.44 -3.26 2.58
C GLY A 67 0.51 -4.37 3.06
N TRP A 68 1.32 -4.09 4.08
CA TRP A 68 2.21 -5.08 4.68
C TRP A 68 1.46 -6.22 5.39
N GLU A 69 0.19 -6.06 5.79
CA GLU A 69 -0.63 -7.15 6.37
C GLU A 69 -0.89 -8.29 5.38
N THR A 70 -0.64 -8.08 4.10
CA THR A 70 -0.70 -9.14 3.06
C THR A 70 0.58 -9.95 2.95
N THR A 71 1.58 -9.63 3.76
CA THR A 71 2.88 -10.31 3.83
C THR A 71 3.03 -11.03 5.17
N SER A 72 4.04 -11.89 5.31
CA SER A 72 4.40 -12.51 6.59
C SER A 72 5.24 -11.59 7.48
N PHE A 73 5.61 -10.40 6.99
CA PHE A 73 6.52 -9.47 7.66
C PHE A 73 5.77 -8.37 8.39
N ARG A 74 6.14 -8.09 9.64
CA ARG A 74 5.67 -6.96 10.41
C ARG A 74 6.76 -5.90 10.53
N PRO A 75 6.61 -4.72 9.93
CA PRO A 75 7.60 -3.66 10.00
C PRO A 75 7.66 -3.00 11.37
N SER A 76 8.84 -2.53 11.76
CA SER A 76 8.99 -1.61 12.90
C SER A 76 8.71 -0.15 12.53
N ILE A 77 8.91 0.19 11.25
CA ILE A 77 8.59 1.51 10.71
C ILE A 77 7.82 1.33 9.41
N PHE A 78 6.77 2.10 9.20
CA PHE A 78 6.10 2.18 7.91
C PHE A 78 5.55 3.57 7.63
N THR A 79 5.40 3.88 6.34
CA THR A 79 4.86 5.16 5.88
C THR A 79 3.52 4.96 5.20
N MET A 80 2.60 5.89 5.39
CA MET A 80 1.31 5.92 4.71
C MET A 80 1.01 7.29 4.14
N GLY A 81 0.16 7.34 3.14
CA GLY A 81 -0.29 8.57 2.49
C GLY A 81 -1.47 8.31 1.57
N LYS A 82 -1.65 9.18 0.60
CA LYS A 82 -2.65 9.07 -0.47
C LYS A 82 -4.06 8.71 0.05
N ALA A 83 -4.38 7.41 0.13
CA ALA A 83 -5.70 6.92 0.49
C ALA A 83 -6.13 7.22 1.94
N ILE A 84 -5.20 7.52 2.86
CA ILE A 84 -5.54 7.73 4.27
C ILE A 84 -6.44 8.95 4.54
N THR A 85 -6.54 9.87 3.59
CA THR A 85 -7.45 11.04 3.67
C THR A 85 -8.66 10.90 2.74
N GLY A 86 -8.89 9.71 2.16
CA GLY A 86 -9.90 9.54 1.12
C GLY A 86 -9.63 10.34 -0.16
N GLY A 87 -8.42 10.88 -0.32
CA GLY A 87 -8.05 11.72 -1.46
C GLY A 87 -8.44 13.20 -1.33
N TYR A 88 -8.99 13.62 -0.21
CA TYR A 88 -9.44 15.00 -0.02
C TYR A 88 -8.31 15.98 0.25
N TYR A 89 -7.27 15.55 0.98
CA TYR A 89 -6.13 16.40 1.33
C TYR A 89 -4.81 15.66 1.22
N PRO A 90 -3.72 16.34 0.85
CA PRO A 90 -2.39 15.76 0.91
C PRO A 90 -1.98 15.58 2.38
N LEU A 91 -1.72 14.34 2.76
CA LEU A 91 -1.19 13.98 4.07
C LEU A 91 -0.32 12.73 3.92
N SER A 92 0.77 12.69 4.65
CA SER A 92 1.55 11.48 4.88
C SER A 92 1.85 11.35 6.37
N ILE A 93 1.96 10.13 6.82
CA ILE A 93 2.32 9.77 8.19
C ILE A 93 3.42 8.73 8.17
N THR A 94 4.25 8.77 9.19
CA THR A 94 5.21 7.72 9.51
C THR A 94 4.82 7.13 10.85
N CYS A 95 4.71 5.82 10.90
CA CYS A 95 4.40 5.08 12.11
C CYS A 95 5.60 4.22 12.49
N TYR A 96 5.84 4.07 13.77
CA TYR A 96 6.87 3.19 14.30
C TYR A 96 6.39 2.50 15.59
N ASP A 97 7.00 1.38 15.90
CA ASP A 97 6.65 0.56 17.06
C ASP A 97 7.43 0.98 18.32
N ASP A 98 7.07 0.34 19.46
CA ASP A 98 7.69 0.58 20.76
C ASP A 98 9.20 0.28 20.78
N TYR A 99 9.70 -0.57 19.88
CA TYR A 99 11.12 -0.86 19.79
C TYR A 99 11.88 0.36 19.29
N ILE A 100 11.38 1.01 18.26
CA ILE A 100 11.98 2.25 17.72
C ILE A 100 11.80 3.39 18.73
N ASP A 101 10.64 3.52 19.36
CA ASP A 101 10.36 4.53 20.37
C ASP A 101 11.37 4.46 21.52
N LYS A 102 11.61 3.28 22.04
CA LYS A 102 12.61 3.06 23.09
C LYS A 102 14.04 3.35 22.65
N ALA A 103 14.37 3.05 21.38
CA ALA A 103 15.70 3.35 20.83
C ALA A 103 15.94 4.86 20.68
N LEU A 104 14.90 5.63 20.38
CA LEU A 104 14.96 7.08 20.30
C LEU A 104 15.16 7.72 21.70
N GLY A 105 14.49 7.15 22.72
CA GLY A 105 14.58 7.61 24.11
C GLY A 105 13.81 8.90 24.40
N ASP A 106 13.59 9.16 25.69
CA ASP A 106 12.72 10.26 26.18
C ASP A 106 13.20 11.68 25.81
N ASN A 107 14.47 11.83 25.50
CA ASN A 107 15.07 13.13 25.15
C ASN A 107 15.21 13.36 23.64
N PHE A 108 14.62 12.49 22.84
CA PHE A 108 14.69 12.64 21.38
C PHE A 108 13.85 13.83 20.90
N ASN A 109 14.50 14.77 20.24
CA ASN A 109 13.81 15.88 19.59
C ASN A 109 13.67 15.61 18.10
N TRP A 110 12.44 15.68 17.62
CA TRP A 110 12.15 15.65 16.19
C TRP A 110 12.50 17.04 15.58
N ASP A 111 13.73 17.17 15.10
CA ASP A 111 14.16 18.38 14.35
C ASP A 111 13.70 18.32 12.88
N HIS A 112 12.65 17.55 12.60
CA HIS A 112 12.08 17.41 11.28
C HIS A 112 10.73 18.15 11.19
N GLY A 113 10.62 19.00 10.18
CA GLY A 113 9.39 19.72 9.93
C GLY A 113 9.46 20.52 8.64
N TYR A 114 8.32 20.98 8.20
CA TYR A 114 8.15 21.91 7.10
C TYR A 114 6.94 22.79 7.39
N THR A 115 6.76 23.86 6.61
CA THR A 115 5.72 24.89 6.86
C THR A 115 4.32 24.33 7.07
N TYR A 116 3.98 23.24 6.38
CA TYR A 116 2.68 22.57 6.47
C TYR A 116 2.71 21.29 7.28
N SER A 117 3.71 21.06 8.11
CA SER A 117 3.66 19.99 9.11
C SER A 117 2.45 20.18 10.03
N PHE A 118 1.82 19.09 10.40
CA PHE A 118 0.60 19.10 11.23
C PHE A 118 -0.56 19.91 10.64
N TYR A 119 -0.71 19.90 9.31
CA TYR A 119 -1.81 20.57 8.62
C TYR A 119 -3.15 19.99 9.07
N GLN A 120 -3.83 20.76 9.94
CA GLN A 120 -5.06 20.33 10.61
C GLN A 120 -6.16 19.81 9.67
N PRO A 121 -6.48 20.46 8.52
CA PRO A 121 -7.49 19.94 7.61
C PRO A 121 -7.19 18.54 7.08
N GLY A 122 -5.92 18.23 6.83
CA GLY A 122 -5.49 16.88 6.43
C GLY A 122 -5.68 15.85 7.54
N ILE A 123 -5.30 16.20 8.77
CA ILE A 123 -5.46 15.33 9.94
C ILE A 123 -6.96 15.09 10.23
N ILE A 124 -7.79 16.13 10.23
CA ILE A 124 -9.23 16.01 10.45
C ILE A 124 -9.86 15.15 9.36
N SER A 125 -9.48 15.36 8.09
CA SER A 125 -9.95 14.54 6.98
C SER A 125 -9.59 13.07 7.14
N MET A 126 -8.36 12.78 7.58
CA MET A 126 -7.92 11.42 7.88
C MET A 126 -8.76 10.79 8.99
N LEU A 127 -8.92 11.47 10.13
CA LEU A 127 -9.68 10.95 11.26
C LEU A 127 -11.13 10.67 10.88
N TYR A 128 -11.79 11.64 10.23
CA TYR A 128 -13.15 11.46 9.76
C TYR A 128 -13.28 10.30 8.75
N TYR A 129 -12.35 10.22 7.80
CA TYR A 129 -12.32 9.14 6.83
C TYR A 129 -12.17 7.77 7.49
N LEU A 130 -11.25 7.64 8.45
CA LEU A 130 -11.02 6.39 9.18
C LEU A 130 -12.26 5.95 9.97
N GLU A 131 -13.01 6.88 10.57
CA GLU A 131 -14.26 6.60 11.27
C GLU A 131 -15.36 6.07 10.34
N GLN A 132 -15.34 6.45 9.05
CA GLN A 132 -16.32 6.00 8.07
C GLN A 132 -15.96 4.68 7.39
N LEU A 133 -14.70 4.22 7.53
CA LEU A 133 -14.26 2.98 6.89
C LEU A 133 -14.84 1.75 7.60
N ASN A 134 -15.38 0.86 6.82
CA ASN A 134 -15.70 -0.48 7.27
C ASN A 134 -14.60 -1.44 6.82
N PHE A 135 -13.67 -1.70 7.72
CA PHE A 135 -12.50 -2.54 7.48
C PHE A 135 -12.87 -3.98 7.03
N ASP A 136 -14.01 -4.51 7.51
CA ASP A 136 -14.48 -5.85 7.16
C ASP A 136 -14.94 -5.96 5.69
N LYS A 137 -15.16 -4.82 5.02
CA LYS A 137 -15.60 -4.79 3.63
C LYS A 137 -14.48 -4.69 2.61
N PHE A 138 -13.25 -4.47 3.00
CA PHE A 138 -12.15 -4.23 2.05
C PHE A 138 -11.97 -5.41 1.08
N ASP A 139 -11.89 -6.62 1.58
CA ASP A 139 -11.78 -7.81 0.74
C ASP A 139 -12.98 -7.98 -0.19
N THR A 140 -14.18 -7.70 0.33
CA THR A 140 -15.42 -7.80 -0.46
C THR A 140 -15.42 -6.78 -1.60
N ILE A 141 -15.05 -5.52 -1.34
CA ILE A 141 -14.98 -4.48 -2.36
C ILE A 141 -14.00 -4.89 -3.47
N GLN A 142 -12.82 -5.35 -3.12
CA GLN A 142 -11.80 -5.76 -4.07
C GLN A 142 -12.27 -6.95 -4.91
N ARG A 143 -12.89 -7.94 -4.27
CA ARG A 143 -13.43 -9.13 -4.95
C ARG A 143 -14.54 -8.76 -5.94
N VAL A 144 -15.52 -7.97 -5.52
CA VAL A 144 -16.66 -7.59 -6.38
C VAL A 144 -16.20 -6.78 -7.58
N VAL A 145 -15.30 -5.83 -7.40
CA VAL A 145 -14.76 -5.05 -8.52
C VAL A 145 -14.01 -5.94 -9.51
N ARG A 146 -13.22 -6.88 -9.02
CA ARG A 146 -12.54 -7.87 -9.86
C ARG A 146 -13.53 -8.68 -10.69
N GLU A 147 -14.53 -9.28 -10.04
CA GLU A 147 -15.55 -10.10 -10.69
C GLU A 147 -16.28 -9.34 -11.81
N ILE A 148 -16.56 -8.04 -11.59
CA ILE A 148 -17.17 -7.18 -12.61
C ILE A 148 -16.26 -7.05 -13.84
N PHE A 149 -14.98 -6.77 -13.66
CA PHE A 149 -14.04 -6.62 -14.78
C PHE A 149 -13.78 -7.93 -15.52
N GLU A 150 -13.59 -9.03 -14.80
CA GLU A 150 -13.44 -10.37 -15.39
C GLU A 150 -14.67 -10.77 -16.19
N GLY A 151 -15.88 -10.45 -15.70
CA GLY A 151 -17.14 -10.66 -16.41
C GLY A 151 -17.26 -9.90 -17.73
N HIS A 152 -16.50 -8.80 -17.90
CA HIS A 152 -16.38 -8.04 -19.15
C HIS A 152 -15.14 -8.42 -19.99
N GLY A 153 -14.48 -9.53 -19.66
CA GLY A 153 -13.36 -10.07 -20.44
C GLY A 153 -12.01 -9.38 -20.20
N PHE A 154 -11.89 -8.59 -19.14
CA PHE A 154 -10.62 -8.00 -18.77
C PHE A 154 -9.74 -9.02 -18.05
N GLU A 155 -8.52 -9.17 -18.50
CA GLU A 155 -7.52 -9.91 -17.75
C GLU A 155 -6.97 -9.02 -16.63
N ILE A 156 -7.26 -9.40 -15.39
CA ILE A 156 -6.84 -8.67 -14.22
C ILE A 156 -5.58 -9.31 -13.66
N GLN A 157 -4.52 -8.55 -13.57
CA GLN A 157 -3.43 -8.93 -12.68
C GLN A 157 -3.84 -8.63 -11.25
N ALA A 158 -4.34 -9.66 -10.62
CA ALA A 158 -4.80 -9.59 -9.25
C ALA A 158 -3.61 -9.65 -8.30
N ASN A 159 -3.58 -8.76 -7.40
CA ASN A 159 -3.34 -8.89 -5.98
C ASN A 159 -3.37 -7.53 -5.27
N ALA A 160 -3.52 -6.44 -6.02
CA ALA A 160 -3.33 -5.12 -5.44
C ALA A 160 -4.57 -4.21 -5.51
N GLY A 161 -5.76 -4.74 -5.77
CA GLY A 161 -6.92 -3.88 -5.96
C GLY A 161 -6.78 -2.92 -7.15
N LEU A 162 -5.70 -3.06 -7.90
CA LEU A 162 -5.44 -2.33 -9.13
C LEU A 162 -5.77 -3.24 -10.29
N ILE A 163 -6.64 -2.75 -11.13
CA ILE A 163 -7.08 -3.44 -12.31
C ILE A 163 -6.19 -3.02 -13.45
N PHE A 164 -5.48 -3.99 -14.02
CA PHE A 164 -4.63 -3.79 -15.18
C PHE A 164 -5.23 -4.55 -16.35
N SER A 165 -5.34 -3.91 -17.49
CA SER A 165 -5.46 -4.64 -18.75
C SER A 165 -4.09 -5.18 -19.14
N THR A 166 -3.98 -6.49 -19.33
CA THR A 166 -2.72 -7.14 -19.70
C THR A 166 -2.42 -7.05 -21.19
N LYS A 167 -3.42 -6.71 -22.01
CA LYS A 167 -3.33 -6.68 -23.48
C LYS A 167 -2.74 -5.41 -24.05
N ARG A 168 -2.42 -4.39 -23.24
CA ARG A 168 -1.89 -3.11 -23.69
C ARG A 168 -0.45 -2.88 -23.24
N GLU A 169 0.32 -2.18 -24.09
CA GLU A 169 1.66 -1.68 -23.72
C GLU A 169 1.61 -0.71 -22.53
N LYS A 170 0.50 0.03 -22.37
CA LYS A 170 0.24 0.91 -21.24
C LYS A 170 -1.02 0.43 -20.52
N PRO A 171 -0.89 -0.37 -19.47
CA PRO A 171 -2.04 -0.78 -18.69
C PRO A 171 -2.72 0.44 -18.03
N PHE A 172 -4.04 0.49 -18.05
CA PHE A 172 -4.75 1.46 -17.23
C PHE A 172 -4.85 0.92 -15.79
N HIS A 173 -4.93 1.86 -14.86
CA HIS A 173 -5.01 1.53 -13.45
C HIS A 173 -6.36 2.03 -12.93
N LEU A 174 -7.15 1.14 -12.36
CA LEU A 174 -8.34 1.50 -11.61
C LEU A 174 -8.17 1.09 -10.14
N ILE A 175 -8.45 2.02 -9.26
CA ILE A 175 -8.52 1.77 -7.82
C ILE A 175 -9.98 1.87 -7.43
N ALA A 176 -10.52 0.80 -6.86
CA ALA A 176 -11.88 0.82 -6.34
C ALA A 176 -11.99 1.78 -5.16
N PRO A 177 -13.03 2.62 -5.09
CA PRO A 177 -13.30 3.40 -3.91
C PRO A 177 -13.52 2.49 -2.69
N LEU A 178 -12.90 2.82 -1.57
CA LEU A 178 -13.00 2.00 -0.35
C LEU A 178 -14.39 2.04 0.31
N ASN A 179 -15.21 2.99 -0.10
CA ASN A 179 -16.61 3.14 0.28
C ASN A 179 -17.58 2.75 -0.86
N ALA A 180 -17.14 1.91 -1.80
CA ALA A 180 -17.97 1.48 -2.91
C ALA A 180 -19.31 0.89 -2.43
N THR A 181 -20.38 1.32 -3.06
CA THR A 181 -21.76 0.90 -2.80
C THR A 181 -22.33 0.09 -3.96
N GLY A 182 -23.50 -0.51 -3.76
CA GLY A 182 -24.21 -1.19 -4.86
C GLY A 182 -24.48 -0.29 -6.06
N GLU A 183 -24.70 1.01 -5.86
CA GLU A 183 -24.84 1.98 -6.94
C GLU A 183 -23.55 2.14 -7.74
N TYR A 184 -22.40 2.25 -7.07
CA TYR A 184 -21.10 2.29 -7.73
C TYR A 184 -20.88 1.05 -8.61
N TYR A 185 -21.16 -0.15 -8.11
CA TYR A 185 -21.01 -1.39 -8.88
C TYR A 185 -21.93 -1.41 -10.09
N ASN A 186 -23.17 -0.93 -9.96
CA ASN A 186 -24.11 -0.84 -11.07
C ASN A 186 -23.67 0.15 -12.15
N VAL A 187 -23.11 1.31 -11.74
CA VAL A 187 -22.55 2.30 -12.66
C VAL A 187 -21.33 1.71 -13.36
N LEU A 188 -20.41 1.10 -12.63
CA LEU A 188 -19.21 0.47 -13.18
C LEU A 188 -19.58 -0.60 -14.22
N ASN A 189 -20.50 -1.50 -13.87
CA ASN A 189 -20.94 -2.56 -14.75
C ASN A 189 -21.57 -2.02 -16.06
N ARG A 190 -22.45 -1.01 -15.97
CA ARG A 190 -23.05 -0.35 -17.13
C ARG A 190 -22.01 0.35 -18.00
N THR A 191 -21.03 1.00 -17.37
CA THR A 191 -19.96 1.70 -18.08
C THR A 191 -19.12 0.70 -18.88
N LEU A 192 -18.72 -0.41 -18.28
CA LEU A 192 -17.93 -1.44 -18.94
C LEU A 192 -18.71 -2.18 -20.06
N THR A 193 -20.03 -2.32 -19.92
CA THR A 193 -20.88 -2.88 -20.98
C THR A 193 -20.81 -2.05 -22.28
N ASN A 194 -20.64 -0.74 -22.15
CA ASN A 194 -20.59 0.17 -23.29
C ASN A 194 -19.17 0.45 -23.81
N LEU A 195 -18.15 -0.02 -23.10
CA LEU A 195 -16.74 0.14 -23.47
C LEU A 195 -16.23 -1.17 -24.08
N LYS A 196 -15.63 -1.07 -25.25
CA LYS A 196 -14.81 -2.16 -25.76
C LYS A 196 -13.42 -2.03 -25.18
N GLU A 197 -12.74 -3.14 -25.01
CA GLU A 197 -11.34 -3.13 -24.52
C GLU A 197 -10.41 -2.27 -25.38
N SER A 198 -10.80 -2.04 -26.66
CA SER A 198 -10.13 -1.12 -27.58
C SER A 198 -10.30 0.35 -27.24
N ASP A 199 -11.28 0.71 -26.41
CA ASP A 199 -11.67 2.09 -26.14
C ASP A 199 -11.08 2.59 -24.82
N ILE A 200 -10.46 1.71 -24.04
CA ILE A 200 -9.78 1.97 -22.79
C ILE A 200 -8.28 1.75 -22.96
#